data_27d41939d52b614e7f6d589a9d6e5fb4
#
_entry.id   27d41939d52b614e7f6d589a9d6e5fb4
#
_cell.length_a   1.000
_cell.length_b   1.000
_cell.length_c   1.000
_cell.angle_alpha   90.00
_cell.angle_beta   90.00
_cell.angle_gamma   90.00
#
_symmetry.space_group_name_H-M   'P 1'
#
loop_
_entity.id
_entity.type
_entity.pdbx_description
1 polymer ?
#
loop_
_entity_poly.entity_id
_entity_poly.type
_entity_poly.pdbx_seq_one_letter_code
_entity_poly.pdbx_strand_id
1 'polypeptide(L)'
;MAKTVQQQIGNIALVVENYDDAIEFYTQKLQFTLVEDTNLGGGKRWVQVSPPNSNGTNLLLAQGSTPEQTHAVGNQTGGRVFLFLQTNDFWRDYELMKKNGVVFNEEPRVEEYGTVVVFQDLYGNKWDLLQLN
;
A
#
# COMPACT_ATOMS: atom_id res chain seq x y z
N MET A 1 20.42 33.37 -8.71
CA MET A 1 20.68 32.00 -9.19
C MET A 1 19.41 31.16 -9.13
N ALA A 2 19.12 30.46 -10.19
CA ALA A 2 17.98 29.57 -10.22
C ALA A 2 18.28 28.31 -9.37
N LYS A 3 17.25 27.79 -8.69
CA LYS A 3 17.35 26.53 -7.97
C LYS A 3 17.38 25.36 -8.96
N THR A 4 18.17 24.36 -8.67
CA THR A 4 18.11 23.09 -9.38
C THR A 4 16.69 22.50 -9.20
N VAL A 5 16.10 22.02 -10.27
CA VAL A 5 14.79 21.36 -10.20
C VAL A 5 14.94 20.08 -9.38
N GLN A 6 14.08 19.94 -8.37
CA GLN A 6 14.04 18.74 -7.53
C GLN A 6 12.58 18.44 -7.19
N GLN A 7 12.09 17.32 -7.68
CA GLN A 7 10.70 16.91 -7.53
C GLN A 7 10.63 15.44 -7.19
N GLN A 8 9.56 15.05 -6.51
CA GLN A 8 9.30 13.64 -6.21
C GLN A 8 7.80 13.46 -6.01
N ILE A 9 7.33 12.23 -6.21
CA ILE A 9 5.95 11.89 -5.88
C ILE A 9 5.91 11.64 -4.38
N GLY A 10 5.28 12.55 -3.63
CA GLY A 10 5.23 12.45 -2.18
C GLY A 10 4.21 11.45 -1.68
N ASN A 11 3.01 11.44 -2.30
CA ASN A 11 1.91 10.57 -1.90
C ASN A 11 1.22 9.98 -3.11
N ILE A 12 0.63 8.79 -2.93
CA ILE A 12 -0.31 8.19 -3.86
C ILE A 12 -1.60 7.97 -3.07
N ALA A 13 -2.72 8.47 -3.58
CA ALA A 13 -4.01 8.28 -2.94
C ALA A 13 -4.53 6.87 -3.18
N LEU A 14 -4.95 6.24 -2.10
CA LEU A 14 -5.61 4.94 -2.11
C LEU A 14 -7.00 5.14 -1.53
N VAL A 15 -8.03 4.94 -2.34
CA VAL A 15 -9.40 5.10 -1.87
C VAL A 15 -9.77 3.91 -0.99
N VAL A 16 -10.28 4.21 0.20
CA VAL A 16 -10.65 3.21 1.20
C VAL A 16 -12.11 3.39 1.61
N GLU A 17 -12.73 2.34 2.12
CA GLU A 17 -14.07 2.41 2.64
C GLU A 17 -14.11 3.07 4.02
N ASN A 18 -13.11 2.75 4.85
CA ASN A 18 -13.06 3.16 6.24
C ASN A 18 -11.61 3.42 6.66
N TYR A 19 -11.34 4.59 7.24
CA TYR A 19 -9.98 4.94 7.66
C TYR A 19 -9.41 3.94 8.66
N ASP A 20 -10.15 3.61 9.70
CA ASP A 20 -9.61 2.81 10.80
C ASP A 20 -9.33 1.37 10.38
N ASP A 21 -10.19 0.78 9.56
CA ASP A 21 -9.96 -0.57 9.03
C ASP A 21 -8.73 -0.60 8.14
N ALA A 22 -8.55 0.42 7.32
CA ALA A 22 -7.38 0.52 6.44
C ALA A 22 -6.10 0.72 7.24
N ILE A 23 -6.12 1.61 8.24
CA ILE A 23 -4.97 1.82 9.13
C ILE A 23 -4.59 0.49 9.81
N GLU A 24 -5.56 -0.23 10.35
CA GLU A 24 -5.31 -1.50 11.02
C GLU A 24 -4.64 -2.50 10.07
N PHE A 25 -5.17 -2.65 8.85
CA PHE A 25 -4.58 -3.57 7.88
C PHE A 25 -3.14 -3.21 7.54
N TYR A 26 -2.92 -1.96 7.15
CA TYR A 26 -1.58 -1.56 6.69
C TYR A 26 -0.55 -1.54 7.81
N THR A 27 -0.94 -1.18 9.03
CA THR A 27 0.00 -1.15 10.15
C THR A 27 0.18 -2.50 10.82
N GLN A 28 -0.87 -3.28 11.00
CA GLN A 28 -0.80 -4.55 11.74
C GLN A 28 -0.46 -5.74 10.86
N LYS A 29 -0.97 -5.78 9.63
CA LYS A 29 -0.74 -6.93 8.74
C LYS A 29 0.45 -6.74 7.82
N LEU A 30 0.69 -5.54 7.33
CA LEU A 30 1.84 -5.23 6.47
C LEU A 30 2.99 -4.55 7.22
N GLN A 31 2.82 -4.23 8.49
CA GLN A 31 3.84 -3.59 9.33
C GLN A 31 4.26 -2.21 8.84
N PHE A 32 3.37 -1.52 8.11
CA PHE A 32 3.62 -0.14 7.69
C PHE A 32 3.60 0.78 8.90
N THR A 33 4.26 1.92 8.78
CA THR A 33 4.26 2.97 9.80
C THR A 33 3.12 3.94 9.53
N LEU A 34 2.33 4.26 10.56
CA LEU A 34 1.37 5.36 10.48
C LEU A 34 2.15 6.67 10.60
N VAL A 35 2.25 7.39 9.50
CA VAL A 35 3.05 8.63 9.43
C VAL A 35 2.25 9.81 9.96
N GLU A 36 0.97 9.89 9.62
CA GLU A 36 0.12 10.99 10.05
C GLU A 36 -1.34 10.52 10.09
N ASP A 37 -2.09 11.05 11.06
CA ASP A 37 -3.53 10.85 11.17
C ASP A 37 -4.10 12.12 11.80
N THR A 38 -4.54 13.05 10.95
CA THR A 38 -5.01 14.37 11.38
C THR A 38 -6.48 14.52 11.00
N ASN A 39 -7.29 14.88 11.98
CA ASN A 39 -8.71 15.18 11.75
C ASN A 39 -8.83 16.54 11.08
N LEU A 40 -9.47 16.57 9.90
CA LEU A 40 -9.68 17.80 9.13
C LEU A 40 -11.08 18.38 9.31
N GLY A 41 -11.94 17.72 10.11
CA GLY A 41 -13.32 18.13 10.30
C GLY A 41 -14.26 17.50 9.29
N GLY A 42 -15.54 17.45 9.63
CA GLY A 42 -16.57 16.91 8.74
C GLY A 42 -16.40 15.43 8.40
N GLY A 43 -15.72 14.67 9.26
CA GLY A 43 -15.47 13.25 9.02
C GLY A 43 -14.26 12.97 8.11
N LYS A 44 -13.60 14.01 7.63
CA LYS A 44 -12.41 13.88 6.77
C LYS A 44 -11.15 13.84 7.61
N ARG A 45 -10.23 12.96 7.24
CA ARG A 45 -8.93 12.81 7.92
C ARG A 45 -7.81 12.82 6.89
N TRP A 46 -6.64 13.30 7.32
CA TRP A 46 -5.42 13.21 6.54
C TRP A 46 -4.60 12.05 7.11
N VAL A 47 -4.60 10.92 6.41
CA VAL A 47 -4.00 9.69 6.90
C VAL A 47 -2.94 9.21 5.93
N GLN A 48 -1.70 9.10 6.41
CA GLN A 48 -0.58 8.59 5.61
C GLN A 48 0.04 7.38 6.27
N VAL A 49 0.33 6.36 5.48
CA VAL A 49 1.11 5.20 5.90
C VAL A 49 2.31 5.02 4.96
N SER A 50 3.36 4.43 5.50
CA SER A 50 4.63 4.24 4.78
C SER A 50 5.15 2.83 5.03
N PRO A 51 5.75 2.18 4.02
CA PRO A 51 6.45 0.91 4.26
C PRO A 51 7.53 1.08 5.33
N PRO A 52 7.91 0.00 6.04
CA PRO A 52 8.93 0.09 7.10
C PRO A 52 10.23 0.66 6.57
N ASN A 53 10.75 1.66 7.27
CA ASN A 53 12.03 2.31 6.96
C ASN A 53 12.15 2.86 5.55
N SER A 54 11.01 3.21 4.93
CA SER A 54 10.99 3.78 3.58
C SER A 54 11.28 5.27 3.62
N ASN A 55 12.07 5.73 2.64
CA ASN A 55 12.27 7.15 2.38
C ASN A 55 11.54 7.58 1.10
N GLY A 56 10.71 6.70 0.56
CA GLY A 56 10.02 6.93 -0.70
C GLY A 56 8.63 7.52 -0.53
N THR A 57 7.79 7.24 -1.50
CA THR A 57 6.41 7.73 -1.56
C THR A 57 5.55 7.08 -0.49
N ASN A 58 4.70 7.88 0.15
CA ASN A 58 3.73 7.38 1.12
C ASN A 58 2.38 7.09 0.45
N LEU A 59 1.55 6.31 1.12
CA LEU A 59 0.15 6.15 0.73
C LEU A 59 -0.71 7.12 1.53
N LEU A 60 -1.58 7.83 0.83
CA LEU A 60 -2.62 8.64 1.46
C LEU A 60 -3.91 7.83 1.44
N LEU A 61 -4.37 7.42 2.61
CA LEU A 61 -5.62 6.67 2.73
C LEU A 61 -6.78 7.68 2.67
N ALA A 62 -7.59 7.60 1.61
CA ALA A 62 -8.64 8.58 1.34
C ALA A 62 -10.00 7.89 1.33
N GLN A 63 -10.86 8.21 2.31
CA GLN A 63 -12.18 7.60 2.39
C GLN A 63 -13.05 8.06 1.22
N GLY A 64 -13.67 7.10 0.54
CA GLY A 64 -14.57 7.40 -0.57
C GLY A 64 -15.82 8.13 -0.09
N SER A 65 -16.22 9.17 -0.82
CA SER A 65 -17.38 10.00 -0.46
C SER A 65 -18.36 10.20 -1.61
N THR A 66 -18.08 9.64 -2.78
CA THR A 66 -18.97 9.68 -3.95
C THR A 66 -19.15 8.26 -4.49
N PRO A 67 -20.20 8.01 -5.31
CA PRO A 67 -20.36 6.68 -5.94
C PRO A 67 -19.13 6.26 -6.75
N GLU A 68 -18.52 7.18 -7.50
CA GLU A 68 -17.33 6.88 -8.30
C GLU A 68 -16.17 6.48 -7.42
N GLN A 69 -15.95 7.19 -6.31
CA GLN A 69 -14.89 6.87 -5.35
C GLN A 69 -15.16 5.53 -4.67
N THR A 70 -16.40 5.30 -4.25
CA THR A 70 -16.78 4.03 -3.60
C THR A 70 -16.57 2.84 -4.54
N HIS A 71 -16.86 3.00 -5.83
CA HIS A 71 -16.63 1.95 -6.82
C HIS A 71 -15.14 1.66 -7.04
N ALA A 72 -14.26 2.62 -6.75
CA ALA A 72 -12.81 2.42 -6.89
C ALA A 72 -12.22 1.64 -5.71
N VAL A 73 -12.93 1.50 -4.60
CA VAL A 73 -12.43 0.73 -3.46
C VAL A 73 -12.19 -0.71 -3.89
N GLY A 74 -10.95 -1.19 -3.70
CA GLY A 74 -10.56 -2.53 -4.13
C GLY A 74 -10.31 -2.68 -5.63
N ASN A 75 -10.43 -1.61 -6.39
CA ASN A 75 -10.32 -1.64 -7.85
C ASN A 75 -9.60 -0.40 -8.38
N GLN A 76 -8.49 -0.03 -7.71
CA GLN A 76 -7.73 1.18 -8.03
C GLN A 76 -7.21 1.19 -9.47
N THR A 77 -6.89 0.01 -10.01
CA THR A 77 -6.28 -0.12 -11.34
C THR A 77 -7.10 -0.96 -12.31
N GLY A 78 -8.37 -1.23 -11.99
CA GLY A 78 -9.20 -2.05 -12.86
C GLY A 78 -8.79 -3.52 -12.90
N GLY A 79 -8.15 -4.00 -11.84
CA GLY A 79 -7.77 -5.41 -11.72
C GLY A 79 -6.29 -5.72 -11.96
N ARG A 80 -5.50 -4.74 -12.33
CA ARG A 80 -4.05 -4.93 -12.42
C ARG A 80 -3.40 -4.78 -11.05
N VAL A 81 -2.14 -5.22 -10.95
CA VAL A 81 -1.32 -4.93 -9.76
C VAL A 81 -1.23 -3.41 -9.62
N PHE A 82 -1.57 -2.93 -8.43
CA PHE A 82 -1.62 -1.51 -8.14
C PHE A 82 -0.24 -0.96 -7.78
N LEU A 83 0.43 -1.58 -6.82
CA LEU A 83 1.72 -1.13 -6.34
C LEU A 83 2.68 -2.30 -6.16
N PHE A 84 3.97 -1.98 -6.18
CA PHE A 84 5.05 -2.94 -6.08
C PHE A 84 5.84 -2.65 -4.82
N LEU A 85 5.74 -3.53 -3.83
CA LEU A 85 6.44 -3.40 -2.57
C LEU A 85 7.77 -4.14 -2.67
N GLN A 86 8.84 -3.39 -2.84
CA GLN A 86 10.18 -3.95 -2.92
C GLN A 86 10.74 -4.18 -1.53
N THR A 87 11.35 -5.33 -1.32
CA THR A 87 11.92 -5.71 -0.02
C THR A 87 13.35 -6.20 -0.17
N ASN A 88 14.09 -6.12 0.91
CA ASN A 88 15.45 -6.69 0.98
C ASN A 88 15.47 -8.12 1.53
N ASP A 89 14.31 -8.66 1.91
CA ASP A 89 14.22 -10.04 2.40
C ASP A 89 12.81 -10.58 2.13
N PHE A 90 12.63 -11.17 0.97
CA PHE A 90 11.33 -11.66 0.49
C PHE A 90 10.72 -12.71 1.43
N TRP A 91 11.50 -13.73 1.81
CA TRP A 91 10.94 -14.86 2.56
C TRP A 91 10.56 -14.47 3.99
N ARG A 92 11.34 -13.57 4.62
CA ARG A 92 10.98 -13.02 5.92
C ARG A 92 9.62 -12.33 5.86
N ASP A 93 9.45 -11.46 4.87
CA ASP A 93 8.21 -10.67 4.75
C ASP A 93 7.04 -11.54 4.33
N TYR A 94 7.25 -12.45 3.39
CA TYR A 94 6.21 -13.38 2.97
C TYR A 94 5.67 -14.20 4.13
N GLU A 95 6.56 -14.80 4.92
CA GLU A 95 6.15 -15.62 6.06
C GLU A 95 5.43 -14.80 7.13
N LEU A 96 5.90 -13.59 7.40
CA LEU A 96 5.25 -12.71 8.37
C LEU A 96 3.86 -12.28 7.90
N MET A 97 3.74 -11.89 6.65
CA MET A 97 2.45 -11.50 6.08
C MET A 97 1.46 -12.67 6.09
N LYS A 98 1.94 -13.86 5.76
CA LYS A 98 1.13 -15.09 5.81
C LYS A 98 0.65 -15.37 7.22
N LYS A 99 1.53 -15.24 8.22
CA LYS A 99 1.20 -15.40 9.62
C LYS A 99 0.15 -14.39 10.06
N ASN A 100 0.23 -13.17 9.54
CA ASN A 100 -0.71 -12.09 9.87
C ASN A 100 -2.05 -12.20 9.13
N GLY A 101 -2.22 -13.21 8.28
CA GLY A 101 -3.47 -13.46 7.59
C GLY A 101 -3.65 -12.68 6.28
N VAL A 102 -2.57 -12.18 5.69
CA VAL A 102 -2.64 -11.53 4.37
C VAL A 102 -3.02 -12.57 3.33
N VAL A 103 -3.93 -12.21 2.43
CA VAL A 103 -4.37 -13.09 1.34
C VAL A 103 -3.42 -12.99 0.17
N PHE A 104 -2.89 -14.15 -0.26
CA PHE A 104 -2.04 -14.24 -1.45
C PHE A 104 -2.84 -14.81 -2.60
N ASN A 105 -2.65 -14.25 -3.79
CA ASN A 105 -3.37 -14.65 -4.99
C ASN A 105 -2.69 -15.78 -5.75
N GLU A 106 -1.48 -16.15 -5.34
CA GLU A 106 -0.66 -17.16 -5.99
C GLU A 106 0.41 -17.65 -5.02
N GLU A 107 1.15 -18.70 -5.43
CA GLU A 107 2.36 -19.10 -4.74
C GLU A 107 3.53 -18.22 -5.20
N PRO A 108 4.57 -18.03 -4.35
CA PRO A 108 5.74 -17.28 -4.78
C PRO A 108 6.37 -17.82 -6.05
N ARG A 109 6.83 -16.92 -6.89
CA ARG A 109 7.49 -17.26 -8.18
C ARG A 109 8.92 -16.75 -8.16
N VAL A 110 9.85 -17.58 -8.61
CA VAL A 110 11.23 -17.18 -8.85
C VAL A 110 11.36 -16.89 -10.34
N GLU A 111 11.62 -15.63 -10.66
CA GLU A 111 11.76 -15.16 -12.04
C GLU A 111 13.19 -14.72 -12.29
N GLU A 112 13.53 -14.43 -13.55
CA GLU A 112 14.89 -13.96 -13.89
C GLU A 112 15.26 -12.69 -13.14
N TYR A 113 14.29 -11.80 -12.90
CA TYR A 113 14.53 -10.51 -12.26
C TYR A 113 14.48 -10.56 -10.75
N GLY A 114 13.98 -11.61 -10.15
CA GLY A 114 13.86 -11.72 -8.69
C GLY A 114 12.78 -12.67 -8.24
N THR A 115 12.40 -12.55 -6.98
CA THR A 115 11.34 -13.36 -6.37
C THR A 115 10.13 -12.48 -6.12
N VAL A 116 8.94 -12.97 -6.47
CA VAL A 116 7.72 -12.15 -6.44
C VAL A 116 6.52 -12.99 -6.04
N VAL A 117 5.55 -12.36 -5.40
CA VAL A 117 4.24 -12.94 -5.14
C VAL A 117 3.19 -11.83 -5.16
N VAL A 118 2.02 -12.13 -5.71
CA VAL A 118 0.89 -11.21 -5.68
C VAL A 118 0.11 -11.45 -4.40
N PHE A 119 -0.12 -10.38 -3.63
CA PHE A 119 -1.02 -10.39 -2.49
C PHE A 119 -2.08 -9.30 -2.68
N GLN A 120 -3.06 -9.29 -1.82
CA GLN A 120 -4.10 -8.26 -1.87
C GLN A 120 -4.30 -7.62 -0.50
N ASP A 121 -4.76 -6.37 -0.52
CA ASP A 121 -5.13 -5.68 0.71
C ASP A 121 -6.56 -6.10 1.13
N LEU A 122 -7.06 -5.46 2.20
CA LEU A 122 -8.37 -5.82 2.76
C LEU A 122 -9.54 -5.58 1.80
N TYR A 123 -9.34 -4.76 0.77
CA TYR A 123 -10.37 -4.44 -0.22
C TYR A 123 -10.18 -5.21 -1.52
N GLY A 124 -9.10 -5.95 -1.66
CA GLY A 124 -8.81 -6.71 -2.86
C GLY A 124 -7.88 -6.01 -3.85
N ASN A 125 -7.32 -4.85 -3.50
CA ASN A 125 -6.29 -4.25 -4.34
C ASN A 125 -5.07 -5.15 -4.39
N LYS A 126 -4.56 -5.41 -5.59
CA LYS A 126 -3.43 -6.32 -5.78
C LYS A 126 -2.11 -5.59 -5.67
N TRP A 127 -1.18 -6.22 -4.99
CA TRP A 127 0.19 -5.75 -4.79
C TRP A 127 1.17 -6.85 -5.19
N ASP A 128 2.33 -6.46 -5.69
CA ASP A 128 3.47 -7.36 -5.76
C ASP A 128 4.34 -7.16 -4.51
N LEU A 129 4.70 -8.26 -3.86
CA LEU A 129 5.85 -8.28 -2.94
C LEU A 129 7.02 -8.78 -3.76
N LEU A 130 8.09 -8.01 -3.86
CA LEU A 130 9.13 -8.22 -4.84
C LEU A 130 10.51 -7.99 -4.24
N GLN A 131 11.41 -8.95 -4.43
CA GLN A 131 12.83 -8.76 -4.16
C GLN A 131 13.59 -8.96 -5.47
N LEU A 132 14.23 -7.90 -5.95
CA LEU A 132 15.06 -7.95 -7.16
C LEU A 132 16.39 -8.65 -6.86
N ASN A 133 16.92 -9.32 -7.86
CA ASN A 133 18.24 -9.95 -7.76
C ASN A 133 19.35 -8.94 -7.55
#